data_83411019aca89e0d6ab124aa965c46ba
#
_entry.id   83411019aca89e0d6ab124aa965c46ba
#
_cell.length_a   1.000
_cell.length_b   1.000
_cell.length_c   1.000
_cell.angle_alpha   90.00
_cell.angle_beta   90.00
_cell.angle_gamma   90.00
#
_symmetry.space_group_name_H-M   'P 1'
#
loop_
_entity.id
_entity.type
_entity.pdbx_description
1 polymer ?
#
loop_
_entity_poly.entity_id
_entity_poly.type
_entity_poly.pdbx_seq_one_letter_code
_entity_poly.pdbx_strand_id
1 'polypeptide(L)'
;MTDTGLLRSFSENPAAFFVNGFTAVLREKMQGLPILAPHLTVQALPFVRVGSHWLGVVATPWSVVAVCACGNRSQWTSHSAGAEYLVDLPGGRFRFLATADDVLGGALLCSLKSPVRDFEDDTAAAAFARTCLTLM
;
A
#
# COMPACT_ATOMS: atom_id res chain seq x y z
N MET A 1 -8.57 14.26 -16.42
CA MET A 1 -7.40 14.93 -15.88
C MET A 1 -6.52 13.95 -15.14
N THR A 2 -5.25 14.03 -15.36
CA THR A 2 -4.31 13.16 -14.67
C THR A 2 -4.05 13.67 -13.26
N ASP A 3 -3.70 12.77 -12.36
CA ASP A 3 -3.45 13.11 -10.96
C ASP A 3 -1.96 13.37 -10.70
N THR A 4 -1.25 13.89 -11.72
CA THR A 4 0.19 14.14 -11.63
C THR A 4 0.57 15.09 -10.51
N GLY A 5 -0.32 16.04 -10.15
CA GLY A 5 -0.07 16.96 -9.04
C GLY A 5 -0.01 16.28 -7.68
N LEU A 6 -0.62 15.10 -7.55
CA LEU A 6 -0.60 14.30 -6.32
C LEU A 6 0.44 13.18 -6.35
N LEU A 7 1.07 12.97 -7.48
CA LEU A 7 2.08 11.92 -7.62
C LEU A 7 3.31 12.27 -6.81
N ARG A 8 3.74 11.32 -5.98
CA ARG A 8 4.99 11.40 -5.24
C ARG A 8 6.00 10.44 -5.85
N SER A 9 7.21 10.92 -6.06
CA SER A 9 8.31 10.09 -6.55
C SER A 9 9.34 9.93 -5.43
N PHE A 10 9.76 8.70 -5.18
CA PHE A 10 10.63 8.38 -4.08
C PHE A 10 11.98 7.90 -4.57
N SER A 11 13.04 8.60 -4.19
CA SER A 11 14.40 8.18 -4.46
C SER A 11 14.91 7.18 -3.42
N GLU A 12 14.26 7.16 -2.25
CA GLU A 12 14.60 6.27 -1.14
C GLU A 12 13.39 5.47 -0.72
N ASN A 13 13.59 4.47 0.11
CA ASN A 13 12.53 3.56 0.56
C ASN A 13 11.36 4.34 1.16
N PRO A 14 10.15 4.21 0.60
CA PRO A 14 9.01 5.01 1.04
C PRO A 14 8.19 4.40 2.19
N ALA A 15 8.70 3.37 2.86
CA ALA A 15 7.92 2.67 3.89
C ALA A 15 7.39 3.63 4.96
N ALA A 16 8.23 4.54 5.47
CA ALA A 16 7.81 5.49 6.50
C ALA A 16 6.70 6.43 6.01
N PHE A 17 6.77 6.87 4.75
CA PHE A 17 5.72 7.70 4.17
C PHE A 17 4.37 7.00 4.22
N PHE A 18 4.32 5.73 3.85
CA PHE A 18 3.06 4.99 3.81
C PHE A 18 2.57 4.61 5.21
N VAL A 19 3.47 4.30 6.15
CA VAL A 19 3.07 4.10 7.55
C VAL A 19 2.41 5.36 8.09
N ASN A 20 3.00 6.52 7.86
CA ASN A 20 2.44 7.79 8.32
C ASN A 20 1.12 8.10 7.62
N GLY A 21 1.03 7.83 6.31
CA GLY A 21 -0.18 8.06 5.53
C GLY A 21 -1.34 7.18 5.99
N PHE A 22 -1.11 5.89 6.13
CA PHE A 22 -2.16 4.98 6.60
C PHE A 22 -2.54 5.23 8.06
N THR A 23 -1.60 5.67 8.89
CA THR A 23 -1.91 6.08 10.26
C THR A 23 -2.85 7.28 10.28
N ALA A 24 -2.64 8.25 9.38
CA ALA A 24 -3.54 9.40 9.24
C ALA A 24 -4.92 8.95 8.77
N VAL A 25 -5.00 8.02 7.82
CA VAL A 25 -6.28 7.47 7.35
C VAL A 25 -7.02 6.79 8.51
N LEU A 26 -6.30 6.01 9.33
CA LEU A 26 -6.88 5.35 10.50
C LEU A 26 -7.51 6.39 11.44
N ARG A 27 -6.77 7.45 11.76
CA ARG A 27 -7.22 8.48 12.69
C ARG A 27 -8.41 9.27 12.18
N GLU A 28 -8.39 9.61 10.90
CA GLU A 28 -9.35 10.56 10.33
C GLU A 28 -10.59 9.91 9.74
N LYS A 29 -10.48 8.66 9.25
CA LYS A 29 -11.54 8.06 8.45
C LYS A 29 -12.01 6.69 8.94
N MET A 30 -11.22 5.99 9.74
CA MET A 30 -11.50 4.60 10.09
C MET A 30 -11.97 4.39 11.52
N GLN A 31 -11.85 5.40 12.39
CA GLN A 31 -12.22 5.25 13.79
C GLN A 31 -13.70 4.91 13.95
N GLY A 32 -13.98 3.95 14.83
CA GLY A 32 -15.34 3.52 15.12
C GLY A 32 -15.95 2.56 14.12
N LEU A 33 -15.24 2.22 13.04
CA LEU A 33 -15.78 1.28 12.06
C LEU A 33 -15.66 -0.16 12.56
N PRO A 34 -16.72 -0.99 12.35
CA PRO A 34 -16.72 -2.38 12.83
C PRO A 34 -15.61 -3.26 12.25
N ILE A 35 -15.09 -2.89 11.08
CA ILE A 35 -14.03 -3.67 10.42
C ILE A 35 -12.70 -3.58 11.15
N LEU A 36 -12.50 -2.57 12.00
CA LEU A 36 -11.21 -2.36 12.68
C LEU A 36 -10.88 -3.48 13.64
N ALA A 37 -9.61 -3.90 13.60
CA ALA A 37 -9.01 -4.76 14.60
C ALA A 37 -8.19 -3.87 15.56
N PRO A 38 -8.74 -3.43 16.69
CA PRO A 38 -8.11 -2.40 17.52
C PRO A 38 -6.81 -2.84 18.18
N HIS A 39 -6.53 -4.13 18.18
CA HIS A 39 -5.29 -4.69 18.75
C HIS A 39 -4.11 -4.65 17.75
N LEU A 40 -4.35 -4.18 16.52
CA LEU A 40 -3.31 -4.08 15.50
C LEU A 40 -2.93 -2.63 15.24
N THR A 41 -1.69 -2.41 14.82
CA THR A 41 -1.19 -1.08 14.44
C THR A 41 -0.82 -1.06 12.96
N VAL A 42 -0.59 0.13 12.42
CA VAL A 42 -0.09 0.29 11.06
C VAL A 42 1.40 0.00 11.04
N GLN A 43 1.83 -0.91 10.17
CA GLN A 43 3.24 -1.25 10.03
C GLN A 43 3.55 -1.61 8.58
N ALA A 44 4.78 -1.39 8.16
CA ALA A 44 5.23 -1.74 6.83
C ALA A 44 6.60 -2.41 6.89
N LEU A 45 6.78 -3.41 6.04
CA LEU A 45 8.10 -3.95 5.78
C LEU A 45 8.85 -2.97 4.87
N PRO A 46 10.19 -2.98 4.87
CA PRO A 46 10.92 -2.18 3.90
C PRO A 46 10.46 -2.51 2.48
N PHE A 47 10.21 -1.49 1.68
CA PHE A 47 9.83 -1.66 0.28
C PHE A 47 11.04 -2.16 -0.51
N VAL A 48 10.77 -2.90 -1.58
CA VAL A 48 11.80 -3.39 -2.49
C VAL A 48 11.68 -2.70 -3.84
N ARG A 49 12.78 -2.60 -4.56
CA ARG A 49 12.77 -2.07 -5.93
C ARG A 49 12.25 -3.12 -6.88
N VAL A 50 11.33 -2.70 -7.76
CA VAL A 50 10.90 -3.47 -8.91
C VAL A 50 11.05 -2.54 -10.11
N GLY A 51 12.08 -2.78 -10.92
CA GLY A 51 12.45 -1.85 -11.97
C GLY A 51 12.81 -0.49 -11.38
N SER A 52 12.17 0.57 -11.89
CA SER A 52 12.39 1.95 -11.44
C SER A 52 11.52 2.35 -10.25
N HIS A 53 10.65 1.47 -9.81
CA HIS A 53 9.63 1.80 -8.81
C HIS A 53 9.78 0.95 -7.55
N TRP A 54 8.83 1.09 -6.63
CA TRP A 54 8.86 0.42 -5.33
C TRP A 54 7.64 -0.47 -5.16
N LEU A 55 7.85 -1.63 -4.56
CA LEU A 55 6.78 -2.52 -4.12
C LEU A 55 6.94 -2.77 -2.63
N GLY A 56 5.86 -2.62 -1.89
CA GLY A 56 5.84 -2.92 -0.47
C GLY A 56 4.51 -3.48 -0.02
N VAL A 57 4.47 -3.93 1.22
CA VAL A 57 3.24 -4.40 1.84
C VAL A 57 3.07 -3.69 3.17
N VAL A 58 1.91 -3.10 3.37
CA VAL A 58 1.54 -2.37 4.58
C VAL A 58 0.43 -3.13 5.27
N ALA A 59 0.63 -3.47 6.54
CA ALA A 59 -0.41 -4.04 7.38
C ALA A 59 -1.08 -2.93 8.16
N THR A 60 -2.42 -2.91 8.11
CA THR A 60 -3.22 -1.92 8.83
C THR A 60 -4.24 -2.64 9.71
N PRO A 61 -4.88 -1.95 10.65
CA PRO A 61 -5.95 -2.56 11.46
C PRO A 61 -7.21 -2.97 10.67
N TRP A 62 -7.30 -2.70 9.38
CA TRP A 62 -8.46 -3.10 8.58
C TRP A 62 -8.10 -3.96 7.37
N SER A 63 -6.84 -3.94 6.92
CA SER A 63 -6.43 -4.75 5.77
C SER A 63 -4.91 -4.87 5.67
N VAL A 64 -4.47 -5.85 4.92
CA VAL A 64 -3.08 -5.93 4.45
C VAL A 64 -3.09 -5.54 2.97
N VAL A 65 -2.27 -4.57 2.60
CA VAL A 65 -2.30 -3.92 1.29
C VAL A 65 -0.92 -3.95 0.64
N ALA A 66 -0.85 -4.40 -0.61
CA ALA A 66 0.35 -4.20 -1.41
C ALA A 66 0.32 -2.80 -2.02
N VAL A 67 1.46 -2.14 -2.07
CA VAL A 67 1.60 -0.77 -2.57
C VAL A 67 2.68 -0.72 -3.62
N CYS A 68 2.33 -0.22 -4.82
CA CYS A 68 3.31 0.17 -5.82
C CYS A 68 3.46 1.68 -5.78
N ALA A 69 4.68 2.15 -5.57
CA ALA A 69 4.98 3.57 -5.48
C ALA A 69 5.98 3.98 -6.56
N CYS A 70 5.82 5.20 -7.05
CA CYS A 70 6.67 5.73 -8.12
C CYS A 70 8.08 5.98 -7.61
N GLY A 71 9.07 5.43 -8.31
CA GLY A 71 10.49 5.71 -8.06
C GLY A 71 11.12 6.61 -9.12
N ASN A 72 10.45 6.77 -10.26
CA ASN A 72 10.91 7.59 -11.36
C ASN A 72 9.71 8.10 -12.16
N ARG A 73 9.44 9.41 -12.09
CA ARG A 73 8.28 10.02 -12.75
C ARG A 73 8.26 9.79 -14.26
N SER A 74 9.42 9.82 -14.90
CA SER A 74 9.51 9.68 -16.35
C SER A 74 9.13 8.30 -16.84
N GLN A 75 9.14 7.30 -15.95
CA GLN A 75 8.81 5.91 -16.28
C GLN A 75 7.50 5.45 -15.60
N TRP A 76 6.81 6.35 -14.95
CA TRP A 76 5.54 6.04 -14.28
C TRP A 76 4.39 6.32 -15.23
N THR A 77 3.57 5.31 -15.51
CA THR A 77 2.37 5.49 -16.31
C THR A 77 1.33 6.24 -15.51
N SER A 78 0.72 7.26 -16.12
CA SER A 78 -0.39 7.97 -15.47
C SER A 78 -1.58 7.06 -15.25
N HIS A 79 -2.17 7.14 -14.07
CA HIS A 79 -3.33 6.34 -13.70
C HIS A 79 -4.48 7.25 -13.24
N SER A 80 -5.70 6.90 -13.65
CA SER A 80 -6.89 7.59 -13.17
C SER A 80 -7.27 7.06 -11.81
N ALA A 81 -7.51 7.95 -10.85
CA ALA A 81 -7.93 7.58 -9.51
C ALA A 81 -9.20 6.71 -9.57
N GLY A 82 -9.22 5.63 -8.81
CA GLY A 82 -10.34 4.71 -8.76
C GLY A 82 -10.36 3.65 -9.85
N ALA A 83 -9.48 3.74 -10.85
CA ALA A 83 -9.40 2.75 -11.91
C ALA A 83 -8.52 1.57 -11.49
N GLU A 84 -8.83 0.39 -12.04
CA GLU A 84 -8.04 -0.82 -11.81
C GLU A 84 -7.03 -1.01 -12.93
N TYR A 85 -5.83 -1.48 -12.56
CA TYR A 85 -4.74 -1.74 -13.49
C TYR A 85 -4.09 -3.07 -13.18
N LEU A 86 -3.73 -3.82 -14.22
CA LEU A 86 -2.96 -5.05 -14.07
C LEU A 86 -1.47 -4.68 -14.05
N VAL A 87 -0.77 -5.18 -13.04
CA VAL A 87 0.66 -4.93 -12.86
C VAL A 87 1.40 -6.25 -12.89
N ASP A 88 2.39 -6.33 -13.77
CA ASP A 88 3.25 -7.50 -13.87
C ASP A 88 4.39 -7.37 -12.87
N LEU A 89 4.45 -8.33 -11.95
CA LEU A 89 5.48 -8.42 -10.92
C LEU A 89 6.20 -9.77 -11.07
N PRO A 90 7.36 -9.94 -10.45
CA PRO A 90 8.06 -11.23 -10.54
C PRO A 90 7.21 -12.44 -10.18
N GLY A 91 6.31 -12.31 -9.23
CA GLY A 91 5.44 -13.39 -8.76
C GLY A 91 4.18 -13.60 -9.59
N GLY A 92 3.91 -12.74 -10.58
CA GLY A 92 2.73 -12.87 -11.42
C GLY A 92 2.08 -11.54 -11.77
N ARG A 93 0.86 -11.61 -12.26
CA ARG A 93 0.08 -10.43 -12.64
C ARG A 93 -0.97 -10.15 -11.56
N PHE A 94 -0.99 -8.94 -11.05
CA PHE A 94 -1.86 -8.55 -9.94
C PHE A 94 -2.71 -7.34 -10.32
N ARG A 95 -3.92 -7.28 -9.76
CA ARG A 95 -4.84 -6.19 -10.01
C ARG A 95 -4.71 -5.15 -8.90
N PHE A 96 -4.31 -3.94 -9.29
CA PHE A 96 -4.13 -2.82 -8.38
C PHE A 96 -5.17 -1.74 -8.67
N LEU A 97 -5.54 -1.00 -7.63
CA LEU A 97 -6.44 0.14 -7.71
C LEU A 97 -5.61 1.41 -7.56
N ALA A 98 -5.78 2.35 -8.50
CA ALA A 98 -5.08 3.63 -8.42
C ALA A 98 -5.71 4.53 -7.37
N THR A 99 -4.87 5.19 -6.59
CA THR A 99 -5.29 6.19 -5.61
C THR A 99 -4.63 7.52 -5.94
N ALA A 100 -5.27 8.62 -5.54
CA ALA A 100 -4.76 9.98 -5.77
C ALA A 100 -5.28 10.92 -4.69
N ASP A 101 -5.23 10.50 -3.43
CA ASP A 101 -5.62 11.36 -2.33
C ASP A 101 -4.42 12.17 -1.80
N ASP A 102 -4.70 13.20 -0.99
CA ASP A 102 -3.66 14.10 -0.47
C ASP A 102 -2.74 13.41 0.51
N VAL A 103 -3.18 12.31 1.12
CA VAL A 103 -2.44 11.65 2.20
C VAL A 103 -1.47 10.62 1.63
N LEU A 104 -1.96 9.75 0.73
CA LEU A 104 -1.15 8.67 0.15
C LEU A 104 -0.51 9.06 -1.18
N GLY A 105 -0.98 10.14 -1.79
CA GLY A 105 -0.53 10.56 -3.10
C GLY A 105 -1.03 9.65 -4.21
N GLY A 106 -0.38 9.69 -5.36
CA GLY A 106 -0.70 8.82 -6.48
C GLY A 106 0.07 7.52 -6.39
N ALA A 107 -0.57 6.46 -5.93
CA ALA A 107 0.02 5.13 -5.79
C ALA A 107 -0.96 4.08 -6.29
N LEU A 108 -0.50 2.84 -6.39
CA LEU A 108 -1.34 1.70 -6.74
C LEU A 108 -1.45 0.79 -5.52
N LEU A 109 -2.67 0.40 -5.17
CA LEU A 109 -2.96 -0.43 -4.00
C LEU A 109 -3.64 -1.73 -4.41
N CYS A 110 -3.26 -2.83 -3.75
CA CYS A 110 -3.89 -4.12 -3.93
C CYS A 110 -4.21 -4.71 -2.56
N SER A 111 -5.49 -4.90 -2.25
CA SER A 111 -5.89 -5.52 -0.99
C SER A 111 -5.55 -7.00 -1.02
N LEU A 112 -4.76 -7.46 -0.06
CA LEU A 112 -4.33 -8.85 0.04
C LEU A 112 -5.15 -9.64 1.05
N LYS A 113 -5.62 -8.98 2.09
CA LYS A 113 -6.46 -9.60 3.12
C LYS A 113 -7.29 -8.54 3.82
N SER A 114 -8.59 -8.79 3.94
CA SER A 114 -9.52 -7.96 4.70
C SER A 114 -10.73 -8.82 5.05
N PRO A 115 -11.22 -8.82 6.28
CA PRO A 115 -10.67 -8.16 7.47
C PRO A 115 -9.43 -8.88 8.01
N VAL A 116 -8.83 -8.31 9.07
CA VAL A 116 -7.57 -8.82 9.65
C VAL A 116 -7.72 -9.20 11.13
N ARG A 117 -8.94 -9.35 11.61
CA ARG A 117 -9.23 -9.63 13.04
C ARG A 117 -8.68 -10.96 13.52
N ASP A 118 -8.48 -11.91 12.62
CA ASP A 118 -7.93 -13.22 12.94
C ASP A 118 -6.43 -13.22 13.20
N PHE A 119 -5.72 -12.12 12.90
CA PHE A 119 -4.34 -11.99 13.34
C PHE A 119 -4.31 -11.76 14.85
N GLU A 120 -3.52 -12.58 15.55
CA GLU A 120 -3.41 -12.51 16.99
C GLU A 120 -2.75 -11.21 17.45
N ASP A 121 -1.74 -10.75 16.71
CA ASP A 121 -0.97 -9.56 17.03
C ASP A 121 -0.26 -9.00 15.80
N ASP A 122 0.48 -7.91 16.00
CA ASP A 122 1.25 -7.28 14.92
C ASP A 122 2.32 -8.20 14.34
N THR A 123 2.87 -9.09 15.14
CA THR A 123 3.88 -10.05 14.67
C THR A 123 3.28 -11.00 13.63
N ALA A 124 2.07 -11.49 13.89
CA ALA A 124 1.36 -12.36 12.95
C ALA A 124 1.02 -11.62 11.66
N ALA A 125 0.56 -10.36 11.77
CA ALA A 125 0.26 -9.53 10.61
C ALA A 125 1.52 -9.26 9.79
N ALA A 126 2.64 -8.96 10.43
CA ALA A 126 3.92 -8.73 9.75
C ALA A 126 4.43 -9.98 9.04
N ALA A 127 4.26 -11.15 9.65
CA ALA A 127 4.65 -12.42 9.03
C ALA A 127 3.86 -12.68 7.75
N PHE A 128 2.55 -12.42 7.78
CA PHE A 128 1.70 -12.53 6.59
C PHE A 128 2.15 -11.55 5.50
N ALA A 129 2.41 -10.29 5.88
CA ALA A 129 2.85 -9.28 4.95
C ALA A 129 4.19 -9.67 4.29
N ARG A 130 5.12 -10.22 5.06
CA ARG A 130 6.41 -10.67 4.54
C ARG A 130 6.23 -11.80 3.54
N THR A 131 5.38 -12.76 3.84
CA THR A 131 5.08 -13.87 2.92
C THR A 131 4.50 -13.34 1.61
N CYS A 132 3.54 -12.41 1.68
CA CYS A 132 2.95 -11.82 0.49
C CYS A 132 4.00 -11.10 -0.36
N LEU A 133 4.84 -10.29 0.26
CA LEU A 133 5.88 -9.55 -0.46
C LEU A 133 6.85 -10.51 -1.17
N THR A 134 7.23 -11.59 -0.50
CA THR A 134 8.12 -12.60 -1.07
C THR A 134 7.49 -13.28 -2.30
N LEU A 135 6.18 -13.49 -2.29
CA LEU A 135 5.48 -14.17 -3.38
C LEU A 135 5.14 -13.24 -4.55
N MET A 136 5.22 -11.95 -4.38
CA MET A 136 4.91 -10.97 -5.41
C MET A 136 6.13 -10.58 -6.22
#